data_3ade5f4bc10d2e0455f2d0918df29017
#
_entry.id   3ade5f4bc10d2e0455f2d0918df29017
#
_cell.length_a   1.000
_cell.length_b   1.000
_cell.length_c   1.000
_cell.angle_alpha   90.00
_cell.angle_beta   90.00
_cell.angle_gamma   90.00
#
_symmetry.space_group_name_H-M   'P 1'
#
loop_
_entity.id
_entity.type
_entity.pdbx_description
1 polymer ?
#
loop_
_entity_poly.entity_id
_entity_poly.type
_entity_poly.pdbx_seq_one_letter_code
_entity_poly.pdbx_strand_id
1 'polypeptide(L)'
;MRVILSESALGDLIAGRQFYEDQDEDWLGDYFEKSMLKELETLESIAGIHRLVHGRHRFICGTFPYAIYYRMEPNGDAAVLRILDCRRDPRWIKRALKKT
;
A
#
# COMPACT_ATOMS: atom_id res chain seq x y z
N MET A 1 12.10 -5.23 13.33
CA MET A 1 11.81 -4.91 11.91
C MET A 1 10.91 -3.68 11.87
N ARG A 2 11.19 -2.76 10.94
CA ARG A 2 10.38 -1.56 10.76
C ARG A 2 9.73 -1.59 9.39
N VAL A 3 8.57 -0.93 9.29
CA VAL A 3 7.89 -0.70 8.01
C VAL A 3 8.13 0.77 7.65
N ILE A 4 8.78 0.99 6.52
CA ILE A 4 9.20 2.33 6.09
C ILE A 4 8.50 2.66 4.76
N LEU A 5 7.80 3.79 4.71
CA LEU A 5 7.10 4.20 3.50
C LEU A 5 7.98 5.11 2.65
N SER A 6 8.02 4.82 1.34
CA SER A 6 8.61 5.74 0.37
C SER A 6 7.74 6.99 0.23
N GLU A 7 8.28 8.04 -0.37
CA GLU A 7 7.50 9.23 -0.69
C GLU A 7 6.32 8.90 -1.60
N SER A 8 6.52 8.00 -2.56
CA SER A 8 5.46 7.57 -3.47
C SER A 8 4.35 6.85 -2.72
N ALA A 9 4.70 5.96 -1.78
CA ALA A 9 3.70 5.26 -0.96
C ALA A 9 2.92 6.23 -0.08
N LEU A 10 3.59 7.21 0.51
CA LEU A 10 2.91 8.23 1.30
C LEU A 10 1.96 9.04 0.42
N GLY A 11 2.40 9.41 -0.77
CA GLY A 11 1.55 10.09 -1.75
C GLY A 11 0.33 9.25 -2.14
N ASP A 12 0.51 7.94 -2.28
CA ASP A 12 -0.60 7.02 -2.58
C ASP A 12 -1.65 7.03 -1.45
N LEU A 13 -1.20 7.05 -0.19
CA LEU A 13 -2.12 7.12 0.96
C LEU A 13 -2.90 8.42 0.96
N ILE A 14 -2.22 9.53 0.71
CA ILE A 14 -2.84 10.86 0.65
C ILE A 14 -3.89 10.90 -0.47
N ALA A 15 -3.52 10.40 -1.65
CA ALA A 15 -4.42 10.36 -2.81
C ALA A 15 -5.63 9.47 -2.55
N GLY A 16 -5.41 8.31 -1.92
CA GLY A 16 -6.50 7.39 -1.57
C GLY A 16 -7.46 8.00 -0.57
N ARG A 17 -6.94 8.67 0.46
CA ARG A 17 -7.75 9.37 1.43
C ARG A 17 -8.60 10.44 0.75
N GLN A 18 -8.01 11.23 -0.13
CA GLN A 18 -8.71 12.29 -0.85
C GLN A 18 -9.81 11.71 -1.74
N PHE A 19 -9.52 10.60 -2.42
CA PHE A 19 -10.50 9.93 -3.27
C PHE A 19 -11.75 9.54 -2.47
N TYR A 20 -11.57 8.95 -1.30
CA TYR A 20 -12.70 8.53 -0.47
C TYR A 20 -13.38 9.70 0.24
N GLU A 21 -12.63 10.74 0.59
CA GLU A 21 -13.18 11.96 1.18
C GLU A 21 -14.10 12.68 0.20
N ASP A 22 -13.81 12.62 -1.09
CA ASP A 22 -14.61 13.24 -2.16
C ASP A 22 -15.88 12.44 -2.49
N GLN A 23 -16.04 11.25 -1.91
CA GLN A 23 -17.29 10.52 -2.01
C GLN A 23 -18.35 11.18 -1.13
N ASP A 24 -19.57 10.67 -1.15
CA ASP A 24 -20.71 11.30 -0.47
C ASP A 24 -20.57 11.40 1.05
N GLU A 25 -19.66 10.62 1.65
CA GLU A 25 -19.51 10.54 3.11
C GLU A 25 -18.12 11.03 3.55
N ASP A 26 -18.11 12.15 4.29
CA ASP A 26 -16.85 12.77 4.75
C ASP A 26 -15.98 11.84 5.61
N TRP A 27 -16.62 10.98 6.40
CA TRP A 27 -15.92 10.06 7.30
C TRP A 27 -15.13 8.98 6.55
N LEU A 28 -15.41 8.76 5.28
CA LEU A 28 -14.85 7.65 4.52
C LEU A 28 -13.33 7.82 4.30
N GLY A 29 -12.87 9.05 4.14
CA GLY A 29 -11.43 9.33 4.04
C GLY A 29 -10.67 8.97 5.31
N ASP A 30 -11.22 9.33 6.47
CA ASP A 30 -10.64 8.97 7.77
C ASP A 30 -10.64 7.46 7.97
N TYR A 31 -11.72 6.80 7.59
CA TYR A 31 -11.83 5.35 7.70
C TYR A 31 -10.80 4.64 6.84
N PHE A 32 -10.61 5.13 5.61
CA PHE A 32 -9.57 4.61 4.71
C PHE A 32 -8.19 4.73 5.34
N GLU A 33 -7.84 5.92 5.82
CA GLU A 33 -6.54 6.16 6.43
C GLU A 33 -6.28 5.24 7.61
N LYS A 34 -7.24 5.15 8.54
CA LYS A 34 -7.12 4.29 9.72
C LYS A 34 -6.99 2.83 9.34
N SER A 35 -7.76 2.38 8.34
CA SER A 35 -7.69 1.00 7.86
C SER A 35 -6.33 0.68 7.26
N MET A 36 -5.78 1.59 6.47
CA MET A 36 -4.47 1.38 5.84
C MET A 36 -3.34 1.41 6.87
N LEU A 37 -3.41 2.30 7.85
CA LEU A 37 -2.41 2.33 8.93
C LEU A 37 -2.43 1.01 9.72
N LYS A 38 -3.61 0.46 9.93
CA LYS A 38 -3.74 -0.84 10.61
C LYS A 38 -3.14 -1.97 9.78
N GLU A 39 -3.33 -1.94 8.46
CA GLU A 39 -2.71 -2.92 7.56
C GLU A 39 -1.18 -2.82 7.61
N LEU A 40 -0.63 -1.60 7.62
CA LEU A 40 0.80 -1.38 7.73
C LEU A 40 1.34 -1.89 9.07
N GLU A 41 0.58 -1.71 10.13
CA GLU A 41 0.94 -2.23 11.46
C GLU A 41 0.97 -3.77 11.44
N THR A 42 -0.01 -4.40 10.80
CA THR A 42 -0.04 -5.85 10.63
C THR A 42 1.21 -6.33 9.86
N LEU A 43 1.62 -5.56 8.85
CA LEU A 43 2.80 -5.90 8.06
C LEU A 43 4.06 -6.02 8.90
N GLU A 44 4.19 -5.25 9.98
CA GLU A 44 5.34 -5.34 10.89
C GLU A 44 5.57 -6.76 11.41
N SER A 45 4.50 -7.54 11.57
CA SER A 45 4.57 -8.90 12.11
C SER A 45 4.73 -9.97 11.05
N ILE A 46 4.35 -9.70 9.79
CA ILE A 46 4.25 -10.75 8.78
C ILE A 46 5.00 -10.43 7.48
N ALA A 47 5.78 -9.35 7.44
CA ALA A 47 6.49 -8.98 6.22
C ALA A 47 7.41 -10.11 5.73
N GLY A 48 7.44 -10.30 4.42
CA GLY A 48 8.29 -11.30 3.78
C GLY A 48 7.54 -12.56 3.35
N ILE A 49 6.34 -12.82 3.90
CA ILE A 49 5.59 -14.04 3.56
C ILE A 49 4.79 -13.91 2.26
N HIS A 50 4.60 -12.71 1.75
CA HIS A 50 3.73 -12.47 0.59
C HIS A 50 4.43 -12.83 -0.71
N ARG A 51 3.65 -13.31 -1.68
CA ARG A 51 4.20 -13.67 -2.99
C ARG A 51 4.71 -12.42 -3.72
N LEU A 52 5.68 -12.65 -4.59
CA LEU A 52 6.21 -11.59 -5.44
C LEU A 52 5.31 -11.38 -6.66
N VAL A 53 5.04 -10.12 -6.98
CA VAL A 53 4.30 -9.71 -8.16
C VAL A 53 5.09 -8.55 -8.78
N HIS A 54 5.53 -8.72 -10.01
CA HIS A 54 6.43 -7.76 -10.66
C HIS A 54 7.69 -7.47 -9.82
N GLY A 55 8.20 -8.52 -9.15
CA GLY A 55 9.42 -8.43 -8.37
C GLY A 55 9.27 -7.81 -6.98
N ARG A 56 8.05 -7.49 -6.54
CA ARG A 56 7.78 -6.94 -5.21
C ARG A 56 6.80 -7.83 -4.47
N HIS A 57 6.91 -7.89 -3.15
CA HIS A 57 5.91 -8.57 -2.34
C HIS A 57 4.61 -7.77 -2.40
N ARG A 58 3.49 -8.47 -2.55
CA ARG A 58 2.17 -7.85 -2.61
C ARG A 58 1.30 -8.32 -1.44
N PHE A 59 0.95 -7.39 -0.56
CA PHE A 59 0.03 -7.62 0.54
C PHE A 59 -1.33 -7.02 0.19
N ILE A 60 -2.32 -7.87 -0.06
CA ILE A 60 -3.68 -7.43 -0.41
C ILE A 60 -4.42 -7.06 0.87
N CYS A 61 -4.93 -5.84 0.93
CA CYS A 61 -5.64 -5.33 2.09
C CYS A 61 -7.06 -5.88 2.18
N GLY A 62 -7.58 -6.01 3.41
CA GLY A 62 -8.88 -6.64 3.64
C GLY A 62 -10.07 -5.70 3.56
N THR A 63 -9.93 -4.44 3.96
CA THR A 63 -11.05 -3.52 4.06
C THR A 63 -11.30 -2.73 2.78
N PHE A 64 -10.23 -2.23 2.16
CA PHE A 64 -10.31 -1.50 0.90
C PHE A 64 -9.59 -2.29 -0.19
N PRO A 65 -9.98 -2.11 -1.46
CA PRO A 65 -9.39 -2.89 -2.57
C PRO A 65 -8.02 -2.33 -2.97
N TYR A 66 -7.10 -2.30 -2.02
CA TYR A 66 -5.74 -1.81 -2.19
C TYR A 66 -4.75 -2.93 -1.90
N ALA A 67 -3.57 -2.81 -2.49
CA ALA A 67 -2.45 -3.70 -2.20
C ALA A 67 -1.23 -2.87 -1.83
N ILE A 68 -0.50 -3.34 -0.83
CA ILE A 68 0.75 -2.76 -0.38
C ILE A 68 1.87 -3.53 -1.06
N TYR A 69 2.66 -2.84 -1.88
CA TYR A 69 3.81 -3.42 -2.58
C TYR A 69 5.08 -3.02 -1.83
N TYR A 70 5.85 -4.00 -1.39
CA TYR A 70 7.03 -3.76 -0.58
C TYR A 70 8.17 -4.70 -0.97
N ARG A 71 9.37 -4.36 -0.52
CA ARG A 71 10.52 -5.26 -0.60
C ARG A 71 11.16 -5.37 0.77
N MET A 72 11.84 -6.49 1.01
CA MET A 72 12.61 -6.67 2.24
C MET A 72 14.00 -6.10 2.06
N GLU A 73 14.42 -5.27 2.99
CA GLU A 73 15.78 -4.72 3.01
C GLU A 73 16.75 -5.71 3.67
N PRO A 74 18.06 -5.60 3.37
CA PRO A 74 19.06 -6.49 3.99
C PRO A 74 19.04 -6.48 5.52
N ASN A 75 18.65 -5.37 6.14
CA ASN A 75 18.57 -5.25 7.61
C ASN A 75 17.27 -5.82 8.19
N GLY A 76 16.40 -6.37 7.35
CA GLY A 76 15.13 -6.96 7.81
C GLY A 76 13.95 -5.99 7.80
N ASP A 77 14.14 -4.73 7.45
CA ASP A 77 13.02 -3.77 7.35
C ASP A 77 12.21 -4.02 6.08
N ALA A 78 10.93 -3.67 6.13
CA ALA A 78 10.05 -3.70 4.96
C ALA A 78 9.95 -2.29 4.38
N ALA A 79 10.43 -2.13 3.14
CA ALA A 79 10.34 -0.86 2.43
C ALA A 79 9.08 -0.87 1.58
N VAL A 80 8.07 -0.10 1.97
CA VAL A 80 6.82 0.02 1.23
C VAL A 80 7.04 0.98 0.06
N LEU A 81 6.89 0.46 -1.15
CA LEU A 81 7.20 1.18 -2.38
C LEU A 81 5.98 1.89 -2.96
N ARG A 82 4.84 1.21 -2.99
CA ARG A 82 3.58 1.76 -3.49
C ARG A 82 2.39 1.15 -2.74
N ILE A 83 1.30 1.90 -2.68
CA ILE A 83 0.02 1.43 -2.14
C ILE A 83 -1.03 1.76 -3.21
N LEU A 84 -1.47 0.73 -3.94
CA LEU A 84 -2.23 0.92 -5.17
C LEU A 84 -3.60 0.24 -5.11
N ASP A 85 -4.59 0.90 -5.73
CA ASP A 85 -5.92 0.34 -5.91
C ASP A 85 -5.85 -0.85 -6.86
N CYS A 86 -6.27 -2.03 -6.40
CA CYS A 86 -6.24 -3.28 -7.16
C CYS A 86 -7.17 -3.26 -8.38
N ARG A 87 -8.12 -2.33 -8.43
CA ARG A 87 -9.08 -2.21 -9.52
C ARG A 87 -8.51 -1.46 -10.73
N ARG A 88 -7.34 -0.81 -10.56
CA ARG A 88 -6.68 -0.13 -11.66
C ARG A 88 -6.23 -1.11 -12.73
N ASP A 89 -6.10 -0.61 -13.96
CA ASP A 89 -5.59 -1.40 -15.10
C ASP A 89 -4.24 -2.05 -14.70
N PRO A 90 -4.08 -3.37 -14.87
CA PRO A 90 -2.82 -4.04 -14.55
C PRO A 90 -1.60 -3.43 -15.24
N ARG A 91 -1.77 -2.86 -16.43
CA ARG A 91 -0.66 -2.19 -17.14
C ARG A 91 -0.26 -0.91 -16.41
N TRP A 92 -1.24 -0.18 -15.88
CA TRP A 92 -0.96 1.01 -15.08
C TRP A 92 -0.21 0.64 -13.80
N ILE A 93 -0.64 -0.42 -13.11
CA ILE A 93 0.02 -0.92 -11.90
C ILE A 93 1.46 -1.29 -12.21
N LYS A 94 1.68 -2.03 -13.27
CA LYS A 94 3.03 -2.45 -13.67
C LYS A 94 3.94 -1.25 -13.93
N ARG A 95 3.42 -0.22 -14.62
CA ARG A 95 4.19 1.00 -14.88
C ARG A 95 4.50 1.76 -13.60
N ALA A 96 3.53 1.84 -12.68
CA ALA A 96 3.72 2.51 -11.39
C ALA A 96 4.84 1.83 -10.60
N LEU A 97 4.88 0.50 -10.60
CA LEU A 97 5.91 -0.26 -9.88
C LEU A 97 7.29 -0.13 -10.51
N LYS A 98 7.37 0.03 -11.83
CA LYS A 98 8.66 0.21 -12.51
C LYS A 98 9.39 1.47 -12.09
N LYS A 99 8.67 2.47 -11.57
CA LYS A 99 9.26 3.74 -11.13
C LYS A 99 9.80 3.69 -9.70
N THR A 100 9.73 2.55 -9.06
CA THR A 100 10.16 2.40 -7.66
C THR A 100 11.55 1.80 -7.52
#